data_6e44ab71a0611e78bd560f1f8072f903
#
_entry.id   6e44ab71a0611e78bd560f1f8072f903
#
_cell.length_a   1.000
_cell.length_b   1.000
_cell.length_c   1.000
_cell.angle_alpha   90.00
_cell.angle_beta   90.00
_cell.angle_gamma   90.00
#
_symmetry.space_group_name_H-M   'P 1'
#
loop_
_entity.id
_entity.type
_entity.pdbx_description
1 polymer ?
#
loop_
_entity_poly.entity_id
_entity_poly.type
_entity_poly.pdbx_seq_one_letter_code
_entity_poly.pdbx_strand_id
1 'polypeptide(L)'
;MLVTRQPVFRKYWHAVMPLSNLAGGPKPFRLLGEDIVLFLDEHGQPAALRDRCCHRTAKLSKGWCVDESGKACQQGRIQCGYHGWTYDRSGKVVVIPQYDAERPVPPDYKTTAYHCTARYGYAWVALEDPVADIPAVPEFDDPAYRTIFQFHEVWATSPLRALE
;
A
#
# COMPACT_ATOMS: atom_id res chain seq x y z
N MET A 1 -24.81 -12.27 3.33
CA MET A 1 -23.45 -12.10 3.94
C MET A 1 -22.80 -10.94 3.22
N LEU A 2 -22.17 -10.00 3.96
CA LEU A 2 -21.48 -8.89 3.30
C LEU A 2 -20.30 -9.41 2.47
N VAL A 3 -20.16 -8.93 1.22
CA VAL A 3 -19.06 -9.27 0.30
C VAL A 3 -17.69 -9.11 0.97
N THR A 4 -17.51 -8.02 1.74
CA THR A 4 -16.28 -7.74 2.49
C THR A 4 -15.88 -8.81 3.51
N ARG A 5 -16.76 -9.75 3.86
CA ARG A 5 -16.51 -10.84 4.81
C ARG A 5 -16.26 -12.18 4.13
N GLN A 6 -16.26 -12.23 2.80
CA GLN A 6 -15.96 -13.47 2.07
C GLN A 6 -14.43 -13.58 1.87
N PRO A 7 -13.77 -14.60 2.43
CA PRO A 7 -12.31 -14.72 2.38
C PRO A 7 -11.75 -14.76 0.96
N VAL A 8 -12.53 -15.27 0.01
CA VAL A 8 -12.10 -15.39 -1.40
C VAL A 8 -11.69 -14.05 -2.01
N PHE A 9 -12.34 -12.95 -1.62
CA PHE A 9 -12.02 -11.62 -2.15
C PHE A 9 -10.64 -11.11 -1.73
N ARG A 10 -10.04 -11.66 -0.69
CA ARG A 10 -8.67 -11.33 -0.29
C ARG A 10 -7.63 -11.76 -1.34
N LYS A 11 -7.99 -12.70 -2.20
CA LYS A 11 -7.16 -13.27 -3.28
C LYS A 11 -7.39 -12.62 -4.65
N TYR A 12 -8.15 -11.54 -4.70
CA TYR A 12 -8.32 -10.77 -5.92
C TYR A 12 -7.63 -9.42 -5.82
N TRP A 13 -7.26 -8.89 -7.00
CA TRP A 13 -6.73 -7.54 -7.11
C TRP A 13 -7.84 -6.50 -6.97
N HIS A 14 -7.57 -5.49 -6.17
CA HIS A 14 -8.45 -4.35 -5.96
C HIS A 14 -7.71 -3.07 -6.36
N ALA A 15 -8.30 -2.26 -7.25
CA ALA A 15 -7.85 -0.91 -7.52
C ALA A 15 -8.14 -0.05 -6.28
N VAL A 16 -7.10 0.38 -5.57
CA VAL A 16 -7.24 1.01 -4.25
C VAL A 16 -7.26 2.54 -4.37
N MET A 17 -6.30 3.11 -5.07
CA MET A 17 -6.24 4.56 -5.25
C MET A 17 -5.38 4.94 -6.46
N PRO A 18 -5.58 6.14 -7.05
CA PRO A 18 -4.69 6.68 -8.07
C PRO A 18 -3.26 6.80 -7.55
N LEU A 19 -2.26 6.46 -8.36
CA LEU A 19 -0.84 6.57 -8.00
C LEU A 19 -0.44 8.01 -7.65
N SER A 20 -1.07 9.01 -8.29
CA SER A 20 -0.84 10.42 -8.00
C SER A 20 -1.11 10.79 -6.54
N ASN A 21 -2.01 10.08 -5.86
CA ASN A 21 -2.31 10.33 -4.45
C ASN A 21 -1.14 9.92 -3.54
N LEU A 22 -0.26 9.03 -3.99
CA LEU A 22 0.90 8.56 -3.22
C LEU A 22 2.11 9.50 -3.32
N ALA A 23 2.12 10.44 -4.26
CA ALA A 23 3.20 11.41 -4.42
C ALA A 23 3.41 12.31 -3.19
N GLY A 24 2.39 12.46 -2.35
CA GLY A 24 2.44 13.22 -1.09
C GLY A 24 2.83 12.40 0.14
N GLY A 25 3.38 11.18 -0.03
CA GLY A 25 3.78 10.28 1.06
C GLY A 25 2.73 9.23 1.41
N PRO A 26 2.90 8.52 2.54
CA PRO A 26 2.07 7.38 2.92
C PRO A 26 0.59 7.72 3.07
N LYS A 27 -0.29 6.85 2.57
CA LYS A 27 -1.75 7.00 2.65
C LYS A 27 -2.39 5.79 3.32
N PRO A 28 -3.27 6.00 4.32
CA PRO A 28 -4.07 4.94 4.89
C PRO A 28 -5.19 4.52 3.94
N PHE A 29 -5.52 3.25 3.95
CA PHE A 29 -6.70 2.72 3.27
C PHE A 29 -7.25 1.53 4.07
N ARG A 30 -8.57 1.27 3.96
CA ARG A 30 -9.19 0.11 4.57
C ARG A 30 -9.74 -0.81 3.49
N LEU A 31 -9.05 -1.93 3.27
CA LEU A 31 -9.41 -2.92 2.27
C LEU A 31 -9.97 -4.18 2.93
N LEU A 32 -11.21 -4.55 2.64
CA LEU A 32 -11.89 -5.75 3.16
C LEU A 32 -11.76 -5.92 4.68
N GLY A 33 -11.77 -4.79 5.42
CA GLY A 33 -11.65 -4.77 6.87
C GLY A 33 -10.23 -4.67 7.42
N GLU A 34 -9.19 -4.81 6.57
CA GLU A 34 -7.78 -4.61 6.94
C GLU A 34 -7.39 -3.14 6.83
N ASP A 35 -6.76 -2.60 7.86
CA ASP A 35 -6.13 -1.29 7.79
C ASP A 35 -4.76 -1.46 7.13
N ILE A 36 -4.57 -0.85 5.96
CA ILE A 36 -3.32 -0.89 5.19
C ILE A 36 -2.77 0.52 5.00
N VAL A 37 -1.48 0.63 4.78
CA VAL A 37 -0.79 1.85 4.35
C VAL A 37 -0.18 1.62 2.98
N LEU A 38 -0.40 2.56 2.06
CA LEU A 38 0.24 2.57 0.75
C LEU A 38 1.26 3.70 0.69
N PHE A 39 2.37 3.44 0.01
CA PHE A 39 3.43 4.41 -0.24
C PHE A 39 4.19 4.04 -1.51
N LEU A 40 5.01 4.95 -2.03
CA LEU A 40 5.94 4.66 -3.13
C LEU A 40 7.29 4.25 -2.55
N ASP A 41 7.82 3.12 -3.02
CA ASP A 41 9.17 2.68 -2.67
C ASP A 41 10.26 3.51 -3.37
N GLU A 42 11.51 3.17 -3.16
CA GLU A 42 12.70 3.85 -3.73
C GLU A 42 12.73 3.85 -5.26
N HIS A 43 11.98 2.95 -5.89
CA HIS A 43 11.83 2.84 -7.35
C HIS A 43 10.56 3.51 -7.89
N GLY A 44 9.81 4.20 -7.01
CA GLY A 44 8.54 4.82 -7.36
C GLY A 44 7.41 3.81 -7.59
N GLN A 45 7.59 2.54 -7.18
CA GLN A 45 6.56 1.52 -7.27
C GLN A 45 5.69 1.52 -6.01
N PRO A 46 4.38 1.32 -6.15
CA PRO A 46 3.52 1.25 -4.97
C PRO A 46 3.84 0.01 -4.13
N ALA A 47 3.81 0.21 -2.82
CA ALA A 47 3.91 -0.84 -1.81
C ALA A 47 2.76 -0.73 -0.83
N ALA A 48 2.33 -1.86 -0.29
CA ALA A 48 1.25 -1.93 0.69
C ALA A 48 1.66 -2.76 1.90
N LEU A 49 1.58 -2.17 3.09
CA LEU A 49 1.85 -2.84 4.34
C LEU A 49 0.63 -2.76 5.26
N ARG A 50 0.56 -3.65 6.23
CA ARG A 50 -0.36 -3.49 7.34
C ARG A 50 -0.08 -2.16 8.04
N ASP A 51 -1.09 -1.33 8.25
CA ASP A 51 -0.93 -0.01 8.88
C ASP A 51 -0.70 -0.13 10.39
N ARG A 52 0.36 -0.88 10.75
CA ARG A 52 0.70 -1.15 12.15
C ARG A 52 2.19 -1.42 12.31
N CYS A 53 2.85 -0.58 13.09
CA CYS A 53 4.24 -0.77 13.51
C CYS A 53 4.35 -1.98 14.46
N CYS A 54 5.31 -2.89 14.21
CA CYS A 54 5.51 -4.08 15.04
C CYS A 54 6.07 -3.76 16.43
N HIS A 55 6.66 -2.57 16.62
CA HIS A 55 7.21 -2.14 17.91
C HIS A 55 6.10 -1.89 18.95
N ARG A 56 5.24 -0.88 18.72
CA ARG A 56 4.17 -0.48 19.66
C ARG A 56 2.87 -0.11 18.93
N THR A 57 2.56 -0.81 17.88
CA THR A 57 1.27 -0.76 17.18
C THR A 57 0.84 0.60 16.62
N ALA A 58 1.74 1.60 16.59
CA ALA A 58 1.47 2.88 15.98
C ALA A 58 1.14 2.73 14.48
N LYS A 59 0.27 3.58 13.96
CA LYS A 59 -0.07 3.58 12.53
C LYS A 59 1.11 4.07 11.70
N LEU A 60 1.56 3.27 10.73
CA LEU A 60 2.63 3.63 9.79
C LEU A 60 2.20 4.77 8.86
N SER A 61 0.92 4.86 8.54
CA SER A 61 0.34 5.95 7.75
C SER A 61 0.43 7.33 8.41
N LYS A 62 0.81 7.40 9.68
CA LYS A 62 1.10 8.65 10.40
C LYS A 62 2.58 9.00 10.40
N GLY A 63 3.39 8.19 9.76
CA GLY A 63 4.80 8.44 9.50
C GLY A 63 5.03 9.12 8.16
N TRP A 64 6.22 8.93 7.61
CA TRP A 64 6.65 9.52 6.33
C TRP A 64 7.59 8.57 5.59
N CYS A 65 7.86 8.85 4.32
CA CYS A 65 8.90 8.15 3.57
C CYS A 65 10.28 8.77 3.85
N VAL A 66 11.30 7.93 3.86
CA VAL A 66 12.72 8.31 3.98
C VAL A 66 13.54 7.60 2.90
N ASP A 67 14.59 8.27 2.44
CA ASP A 67 15.62 7.66 1.57
C ASP A 67 16.57 6.75 2.39
N GLU A 68 17.58 6.20 1.75
CA GLU A 68 18.57 5.33 2.39
C GLU A 68 19.37 6.03 3.48
N SER A 69 19.54 7.35 3.39
CA SER A 69 20.22 8.15 4.40
C SER A 69 19.33 8.50 5.61
N GLY A 70 18.04 8.14 5.56
CA GLY A 70 17.05 8.48 6.58
C GLY A 70 16.45 9.89 6.43
N LYS A 71 16.74 10.59 5.33
CA LYS A 71 16.18 11.92 5.06
C LYS A 71 14.77 11.77 4.50
N ALA A 72 13.84 12.60 4.98
CA ALA A 72 12.46 12.63 4.51
C ALA A 72 12.38 12.92 3.01
N CYS A 73 11.57 12.13 2.29
CA CYS A 73 11.38 12.20 0.85
C CYS A 73 9.94 11.82 0.48
N GLN A 74 9.59 11.91 -0.81
CA GLN A 74 8.25 11.56 -1.28
C GLN A 74 8.07 10.06 -1.52
N GLN A 75 9.16 9.35 -1.79
CA GLN A 75 9.20 7.92 -2.06
C GLN A 75 10.42 7.29 -1.39
N GLY A 76 10.33 6.03 -0.98
CA GLY A 76 11.41 5.33 -0.30
C GLY A 76 10.90 4.33 0.73
N ARG A 77 11.60 4.20 1.84
CA ARG A 77 11.22 3.35 2.96
C ARG A 77 10.24 4.11 3.86
N ILE A 78 9.29 3.38 4.48
CA ILE A 78 8.34 4.02 5.40
C ILE A 78 8.87 4.04 6.82
N GLN A 79 8.93 5.24 7.42
CA GLN A 79 9.38 5.43 8.79
C GLN A 79 8.19 5.70 9.72
N CYS A 80 8.14 4.94 10.81
CA CYS A 80 7.14 5.12 11.87
C CYS A 80 7.33 6.45 12.59
N GLY A 81 6.32 7.28 12.65
CA GLY A 81 6.34 8.60 13.27
C GLY A 81 6.51 8.58 14.81
N TYR A 82 6.46 7.38 15.46
CA TYR A 82 6.55 7.30 16.92
C TYR A 82 7.99 7.14 17.42
N HIS A 83 8.74 6.13 16.92
CA HIS A 83 10.12 5.88 17.36
C HIS A 83 11.13 5.73 16.20
N GLY A 84 10.74 6.11 14.98
CA GLY A 84 11.64 6.13 13.84
C GLY A 84 11.96 4.75 13.23
N TRP A 85 11.31 3.67 13.66
CA TRP A 85 11.51 2.36 13.03
C TRP A 85 11.14 2.41 11.56
N THR A 86 12.07 2.02 10.69
CA THR A 86 11.94 2.16 9.24
C THR A 86 11.75 0.80 8.59
N TYR A 87 10.80 0.71 7.69
CA TYR A 87 10.39 -0.51 6.99
C TYR A 87 10.64 -0.39 5.50
N ASP A 88 11.11 -1.47 4.89
CA ASP A 88 11.13 -1.62 3.44
C ASP A 88 9.75 -2.04 2.89
N ARG A 89 9.65 -2.15 1.54
CA ARG A 89 8.42 -2.59 0.87
C ARG A 89 7.98 -4.02 1.23
N SER A 90 8.89 -4.86 1.72
CA SER A 90 8.59 -6.23 2.16
C SER A 90 8.04 -6.29 3.59
N GLY A 91 7.96 -5.13 4.26
CA GLY A 91 7.52 -5.01 5.63
C GLY A 91 8.57 -5.35 6.67
N LYS A 92 9.82 -5.62 6.28
CA LYS A 92 10.94 -5.82 7.21
C LYS A 92 11.37 -4.49 7.80
N VAL A 93 11.71 -4.49 9.09
CA VAL A 93 12.40 -3.36 9.72
C VAL A 93 13.85 -3.37 9.25
N VAL A 94 14.29 -2.27 8.65
CA VAL A 94 15.65 -2.10 8.11
C VAL A 94 16.48 -1.11 8.90
N VAL A 95 15.83 -0.21 9.68
CA VAL A 95 16.52 0.73 10.57
C VAL A 95 15.77 0.82 11.90
N ILE A 96 16.53 0.74 12.99
CA ILE A 96 16.10 1.03 14.34
C ILE A 96 17.03 2.13 14.89
N PRO A 97 16.57 3.38 15.02
CA PRO A 97 17.46 4.49 15.43
C PRO A 97 18.12 4.33 16.78
N GLN A 98 17.58 3.46 17.64
CA GLN A 98 18.10 3.15 18.97
C GLN A 98 19.20 2.07 18.97
N TYR A 99 19.50 1.50 17.80
CA TYR A 99 20.57 0.52 17.64
C TYR A 99 21.84 1.19 17.15
N ASP A 100 22.98 0.73 17.65
CA ASP A 100 24.28 1.09 17.07
C ASP A 100 24.36 0.57 15.63
N ALA A 101 25.14 1.23 14.79
CA ALA A 101 25.21 0.93 13.34
C ALA A 101 25.62 -0.51 13.02
N GLU A 102 26.37 -1.15 13.93
CA GLU A 102 26.84 -2.54 13.78
C GLU A 102 25.83 -3.59 14.28
N ARG A 103 24.79 -3.16 15.00
CA ARG A 103 23.79 -4.07 15.56
C ARG A 103 22.78 -4.50 14.52
N PRO A 104 22.69 -5.80 14.16
CA PRO A 104 21.75 -6.28 13.19
C PRO A 104 20.30 -6.17 13.69
N VAL A 105 19.39 -5.82 12.80
CA VAL A 105 17.95 -5.86 13.08
C VAL A 105 17.48 -7.32 13.06
N PRO A 106 16.79 -7.80 14.11
CA PRO A 106 16.26 -9.16 14.13
C PRO A 106 15.32 -9.42 12.94
N PRO A 107 15.42 -10.59 12.26
CA PRO A 107 14.66 -10.88 11.04
C PRO A 107 13.14 -11.05 11.27
N ASP A 108 12.72 -11.26 12.50
CA ASP A 108 11.31 -11.33 12.92
C ASP A 108 10.68 -9.95 13.14
N TYR A 109 11.48 -8.88 13.14
CA TYR A 109 10.97 -7.52 13.24
C TYR A 109 10.40 -7.08 11.89
N LYS A 110 9.10 -7.35 11.70
CA LYS A 110 8.39 -7.07 10.46
C LYS A 110 6.91 -6.76 10.70
N THR A 111 6.30 -6.07 9.76
CA THR A 111 4.84 -6.00 9.59
C THR A 111 4.42 -6.81 8.36
N THR A 112 3.12 -7.07 8.20
CA THR A 112 2.62 -7.78 7.03
C THR A 112 2.76 -6.90 5.79
N ALA A 113 3.39 -7.42 4.73
CA ALA A 113 3.34 -6.85 3.39
C ALA A 113 2.25 -7.54 2.57
N TYR A 114 1.60 -6.79 1.69
CA TYR A 114 0.58 -7.27 0.78
C TYR A 114 1.08 -7.19 -0.66
N HIS A 115 0.50 -8.00 -1.55
CA HIS A 115 0.75 -7.87 -2.98
C HIS A 115 0.31 -6.49 -3.44
N CYS A 116 1.22 -5.75 -4.07
CA CYS A 116 0.95 -4.40 -4.54
C CYS A 116 1.71 -4.13 -5.83
N THR A 117 1.00 -3.58 -6.82
CA THR A 117 1.55 -3.23 -8.13
C THR A 117 0.83 -2.03 -8.72
N ALA A 118 1.49 -1.42 -9.71
CA ALA A 118 0.91 -0.33 -10.50
C ALA A 118 0.31 -0.87 -11.80
N ARG A 119 -0.94 -0.50 -12.11
CA ARG A 119 -1.55 -0.71 -13.41
C ARG A 119 -2.63 0.33 -13.67
N TYR A 120 -2.76 0.77 -14.91
CA TYR A 120 -3.80 1.72 -15.34
C TYR A 120 -3.84 3.03 -14.51
N GLY A 121 -2.67 3.48 -14.03
CA GLY A 121 -2.57 4.70 -13.20
C GLY A 121 -3.01 4.52 -11.74
N TYR A 122 -3.32 3.28 -11.31
CA TYR A 122 -3.76 2.94 -9.95
C TYR A 122 -2.77 2.02 -9.24
N ALA A 123 -2.73 2.13 -7.92
CA ALA A 123 -2.19 1.10 -7.04
C ALA A 123 -3.23 -0.02 -6.87
N TRP A 124 -2.84 -1.25 -7.18
CA TRP A 124 -3.63 -2.45 -7.02
C TRP A 124 -3.08 -3.29 -5.89
N VAL A 125 -3.97 -3.80 -5.04
CA VAL A 125 -3.60 -4.59 -3.86
C VAL A 125 -4.39 -5.90 -3.82
N ALA A 126 -3.71 -7.00 -3.51
CA ALA A 126 -4.31 -8.25 -3.07
C ALA A 126 -3.79 -8.61 -1.67
N LEU A 127 -4.69 -8.97 -0.75
CA LEU A 127 -4.35 -9.23 0.66
C LEU A 127 -3.75 -10.63 0.88
N GLU A 128 -3.92 -11.52 -0.08
CA GLU A 128 -3.38 -12.89 -0.12
C GLU A 128 -2.90 -13.19 -1.53
N ASP A 129 -2.26 -14.35 -1.75
CA ASP A 129 -1.76 -14.77 -3.07
C ASP A 129 -2.88 -14.70 -4.11
N PRO A 130 -2.74 -13.87 -5.15
CA PRO A 130 -3.81 -13.66 -6.11
C PRO A 130 -4.07 -14.90 -6.96
N VAL A 131 -5.36 -15.22 -7.15
CA VAL A 131 -5.82 -16.39 -7.96
C VAL A 131 -5.98 -16.06 -9.44
N ALA A 132 -5.89 -14.79 -9.81
CA ALA A 132 -5.99 -14.29 -11.17
C ALA A 132 -5.17 -13.00 -11.33
N ASP A 133 -4.80 -12.67 -12.55
CA ASP A 133 -4.17 -11.41 -12.89
C ASP A 133 -5.16 -10.23 -12.77
N ILE A 134 -4.60 -9.01 -12.75
CA ILE A 134 -5.40 -7.80 -12.89
C ILE A 134 -6.13 -7.85 -14.24
N PRO A 135 -7.45 -7.57 -14.27
CA PRO A 135 -8.22 -7.62 -15.51
C PRO A 135 -7.58 -6.78 -16.62
N ALA A 136 -7.53 -7.35 -17.81
CA ALA A 136 -7.03 -6.64 -18.99
C ALA A 136 -8.07 -5.60 -19.45
N VAL A 137 -7.58 -4.40 -19.74
CA VAL A 137 -8.33 -3.30 -20.38
C VAL A 137 -7.59 -2.97 -21.68
N PRO A 138 -7.88 -3.68 -22.77
CA PRO A 138 -7.13 -3.54 -24.04
C PRO A 138 -7.11 -2.10 -24.56
N GLU A 139 -8.20 -1.37 -24.34
CA GLU A 139 -8.39 0.01 -24.79
C GLU A 139 -7.47 1.00 -24.06
N PHE A 140 -6.92 0.62 -22.92
CA PHE A 140 -6.05 1.53 -22.13
C PHE A 140 -4.75 1.85 -22.85
N ASP A 141 -4.18 0.89 -23.55
CA ASP A 141 -2.91 1.01 -24.27
C ASP A 141 -3.12 1.27 -25.79
N ASP A 142 -4.37 1.34 -26.26
CA ASP A 142 -4.71 1.60 -27.66
C ASP A 142 -4.78 3.12 -27.91
N PRO A 143 -3.93 3.68 -28.82
CA PRO A 143 -3.92 5.11 -29.12
C PRO A 143 -5.22 5.64 -29.77
N ALA A 144 -6.10 4.76 -30.25
CA ALA A 144 -7.42 5.14 -30.73
C ALA A 144 -8.38 5.56 -29.60
N TYR A 145 -8.06 5.22 -28.36
CA TYR A 145 -8.83 5.57 -27.18
C TYR A 145 -8.11 6.61 -26.34
N ARG A 146 -8.89 7.37 -25.60
CA ARG A 146 -8.38 8.38 -24.64
C ARG A 146 -8.90 8.08 -23.24
N THR A 147 -7.98 7.92 -22.29
CA THR A 147 -8.34 7.82 -20.88
C THR A 147 -8.77 9.18 -20.35
N ILE A 148 -9.95 9.24 -19.75
CA ILE A 148 -10.49 10.44 -19.09
C ILE A 148 -10.74 10.07 -17.64
N PHE A 149 -10.08 10.79 -16.72
CA PHE A 149 -10.44 10.74 -15.31
C PHE A 149 -11.64 11.67 -15.08
N GLN A 150 -12.73 11.15 -14.59
CA GLN A 150 -13.96 11.90 -14.39
C GLN A 150 -14.17 12.32 -12.95
N PHE A 151 -14.20 11.36 -12.01
CA PHE A 151 -14.30 11.62 -10.58
C PHE A 151 -13.89 10.41 -9.76
N HIS A 152 -13.66 10.63 -8.47
CA HIS A 152 -13.48 9.60 -7.46
C HIS A 152 -14.34 9.94 -6.25
N GLU A 153 -15.23 9.04 -5.86
CA GLU A 153 -16.11 9.19 -4.71
C GLU A 153 -16.12 7.94 -3.83
N VAL A 154 -16.33 8.15 -2.54
CA VAL A 154 -16.56 7.07 -1.57
C VAL A 154 -18.05 7.00 -1.27
N TRP A 155 -18.68 5.90 -1.64
CA TRP A 155 -20.10 5.65 -1.37
C TRP A 155 -20.28 4.73 -0.18
N ALA A 156 -21.14 5.12 0.76
CA ALA A 156 -21.49 4.32 1.94
C ALA A 156 -22.52 3.23 1.56
N THR A 157 -22.17 2.38 0.58
CA THR A 157 -23.04 1.33 0.07
C THR A 157 -22.26 0.04 -0.21
N SER A 158 -22.96 -1.07 -0.47
CA SER A 158 -22.29 -2.29 -0.93
C SER A 158 -21.89 -2.15 -2.40
N PRO A 159 -20.79 -2.81 -2.85
CA PRO A 159 -20.36 -2.76 -4.25
C PRO A 159 -21.45 -3.19 -5.25
N LEU A 160 -22.28 -4.17 -4.90
CA LEU A 160 -23.37 -4.63 -5.76
C LEU A 160 -24.43 -3.54 -5.95
N ARG A 161 -24.78 -2.80 -4.89
CA ARG A 161 -25.72 -1.68 -5.01
C ARG A 161 -25.16 -0.46 -5.73
N ALA A 162 -23.85 -0.30 -5.75
CA ALA A 162 -23.22 0.78 -6.48
C ALA A 162 -23.24 0.56 -8.02
N LEU A 163 -23.50 -0.69 -8.47
CA LEU A 163 -23.55 -1.07 -9.87
C LEU A 163 -25.00 -1.14 -10.43
N GLU A 164 -26.02 -1.03 -9.60
CA GLU A 164 -27.44 -0.94 -9.99
C GLU A 164 -27.80 0.48 -10.45
#